data_46c8c3e88f136562870359716db8a418
#
_entry.id   46c8c3e88f136562870359716db8a418
#
_cell.length_a   1.000
_cell.length_b   1.000
_cell.length_c   1.000
_cell.angle_alpha   90.00
_cell.angle_beta   90.00
_cell.angle_gamma   90.00
#
_symmetry.space_group_name_H-M   'P 1'
#
loop_
_entity.id
_entity.type
_entity.pdbx_description
1 polymer ?
#
loop_
_entity_poly.entity_id
_entity_poly.type
_entity_poly.pdbx_seq_one_letter_code
_entity_poly.pdbx_strand_id
1 'polypeptide(L)'
;RQYVAQALSDEAELSVAGQVVPLSVFCDTGFHLQEPLSGRAVVLVRLDAVSLPTELRAYLDACLAGVGAEPRPEWGVRFVPCQTVAGHCLLPALPAALGSNGRKQDGIYAAFCDMPPPPGGWTALVSAETAALLGK
;
A
#
# COMPACT_ATOMS: atom_id res chain seq x y z
N ARG A 1 -3.89 -3.93 19.59
CA ARG A 1 -3.14 -4.89 18.79
C ARG A 1 -1.64 -4.67 18.94
N GLN A 2 -0.94 -5.71 19.19
CA GLN A 2 0.50 -5.67 19.42
C GLN A 2 1.22 -6.26 18.21
N TYR A 3 2.10 -5.48 17.61
CA TYR A 3 2.95 -5.97 16.52
C TYR A 3 4.18 -6.61 17.12
N VAL A 4 4.56 -7.73 16.57
CA VAL A 4 5.73 -8.44 17.03
C VAL A 4 6.97 -7.78 16.44
N ALA A 5 7.84 -7.30 17.31
CA ALA A 5 8.98 -6.49 16.90
C ALA A 5 9.98 -7.22 16.01
N GLN A 6 9.96 -8.55 16.01
CA GLN A 6 10.87 -9.27 15.14
C GLN A 6 10.37 -9.34 13.71
N ALA A 7 9.20 -8.82 13.43
CA ALA A 7 8.82 -8.71 12.03
C ALA A 7 9.85 -7.83 11.37
N LEU A 8 10.86 -8.46 10.88
CA LEU A 8 11.92 -7.78 10.18
C LEU A 8 11.32 -7.05 9.01
N SER A 9 11.63 -5.78 8.90
CA SER A 9 11.29 -5.04 7.73
C SER A 9 12.10 -5.61 6.59
N ASP A 10 11.44 -6.38 5.75
CA ASP A 10 12.08 -6.89 4.56
C ASP A 10 12.04 -5.85 3.47
N GLU A 11 13.14 -5.78 2.73
CA GLU A 11 13.21 -4.90 1.58
C GLU A 11 12.37 -5.47 0.44
N ALA A 12 11.64 -4.60 -0.23
CA ALA A 12 10.87 -4.95 -1.42
C ALA A 12 10.85 -3.77 -2.38
N GLU A 13 10.39 -4.02 -3.59
CA GLU A 13 10.24 -2.99 -4.60
C GLU A 13 8.81 -2.96 -5.08
N LEU A 14 8.20 -1.80 -5.04
CA LEU A 14 6.85 -1.58 -5.54
C LEU A 14 6.93 -0.96 -6.92
N SER A 15 6.32 -1.62 -7.90
CA SER A 15 6.14 -1.05 -9.24
C SER A 15 4.76 -0.42 -9.29
N VAL A 16 4.69 0.89 -9.45
CA VAL A 16 3.44 1.64 -9.43
C VAL A 16 3.61 2.91 -10.25
N ALA A 17 2.59 3.27 -11.02
CA ALA A 17 2.57 4.50 -11.80
C ALA A 17 3.80 4.67 -12.69
N GLY A 18 4.27 3.58 -13.29
CA GLY A 18 5.39 3.62 -14.22
C GLY A 18 6.77 3.73 -13.57
N GLN A 19 6.86 3.58 -12.27
CA GLN A 19 8.15 3.67 -11.58
C GLN A 19 8.28 2.60 -10.50
N VAL A 20 9.49 2.40 -10.05
CA VAL A 20 9.81 1.43 -9.00
C VAL A 20 10.25 2.19 -7.76
N VAL A 21 9.60 1.92 -6.64
CA VAL A 21 9.93 2.56 -5.37
C VAL A 21 10.35 1.51 -4.34
N PRO A 22 11.42 1.75 -3.60
CA PRO A 22 11.83 0.83 -2.54
C PRO A 22 10.90 0.92 -1.35
N LEU A 23 10.63 -0.21 -0.73
CA LEU A 23 9.78 -0.29 0.46
C LEU A 23 10.47 -1.09 1.54
N SER A 24 10.20 -0.71 2.77
CA SER A 24 10.46 -1.52 3.95
C SER A 24 9.13 -2.14 4.37
N VAL A 25 9.02 -3.45 4.24
CA VAL A 25 7.74 -4.16 4.33
C VAL A 25 7.62 -4.88 5.65
N PHE A 26 6.46 -4.74 6.29
CA PHE A 26 6.11 -5.46 7.50
C PHE A 26 4.96 -6.42 7.17
N CYS A 27 5.12 -7.70 7.53
CA CYS A 27 4.05 -8.67 7.40
C CYS A 27 3.17 -8.65 8.65
N ASP A 28 1.91 -8.30 8.47
CA ASP A 28 0.92 -8.30 9.55
C ASP A 28 -0.08 -9.41 9.29
N THR A 29 -0.07 -10.45 10.11
CA THR A 29 -0.93 -11.62 9.92
C THR A 29 -2.42 -11.30 10.08
N GLY A 30 -2.75 -10.20 10.75
CA GLY A 30 -4.14 -9.76 10.87
C GLY A 30 -4.58 -8.79 9.78
N PHE A 31 -3.69 -8.51 8.84
CA PHE A 31 -3.98 -7.56 7.78
C PHE A 31 -4.60 -8.28 6.58
N HIS A 32 -5.81 -7.89 6.23
CA HIS A 32 -6.52 -8.42 5.07
C HIS A 32 -7.29 -7.30 4.41
N LEU A 33 -6.71 -6.74 3.37
CA LEU A 33 -7.41 -5.79 2.52
C LEU A 33 -7.47 -6.35 1.11
N GLN A 34 -8.60 -6.15 0.46
CA GLN A 34 -8.79 -6.53 -0.93
C GLN A 34 -9.45 -5.38 -1.65
N GLU A 35 -9.12 -5.22 -2.92
CA GLU A 35 -9.80 -4.27 -3.76
C GLU A 35 -11.19 -4.87 -4.09
N PRO A 36 -12.29 -4.18 -3.75
CA PRO A 36 -13.62 -4.81 -3.74
C PRO A 36 -14.12 -5.29 -5.09
N LEU A 37 -13.74 -4.64 -6.19
CA LEU A 37 -14.27 -5.01 -7.50
C LEU A 37 -13.53 -6.18 -8.12
N SER A 38 -12.24 -6.33 -7.83
CA SER A 38 -11.41 -7.39 -8.41
C SER A 38 -11.10 -8.52 -7.44
N GLY A 39 -11.23 -8.27 -6.14
CA GLY A 39 -10.79 -9.22 -5.11
C GLY A 39 -9.28 -9.30 -4.98
N ARG A 40 -8.53 -8.45 -5.65
CA ARG A 40 -7.07 -8.52 -5.64
C ARG A 40 -6.50 -8.05 -4.32
N ALA A 41 -5.36 -8.61 -3.95
CA ALA A 41 -4.65 -8.26 -2.73
C ALA A 41 -4.20 -6.81 -2.73
N VAL A 42 -4.15 -6.22 -1.55
CA VAL A 42 -3.75 -4.83 -1.36
C VAL A 42 -2.55 -4.77 -0.45
N VAL A 43 -1.56 -3.98 -0.87
CA VAL A 43 -0.42 -3.57 -0.02
C VAL A 43 -0.74 -2.18 0.50
N LEU A 44 -0.64 -1.98 1.79
CA LEU A 44 -0.87 -0.66 2.39
C LEU A 44 0.45 0.09 2.48
N VAL A 45 0.52 1.27 1.85
CA VAL A 45 1.75 2.03 1.70
C VAL A 45 1.58 3.41 2.34
N ARG A 46 2.55 3.80 3.16
CA ARG A 46 2.57 5.16 3.70
C ARG A 46 2.99 6.13 2.60
N LEU A 47 2.11 7.09 2.32
CA LEU A 47 2.33 8.02 1.20
C LEU A 47 3.57 8.90 1.42
N ASP A 48 3.86 9.28 2.65
CA ASP A 48 5.00 10.13 2.96
C ASP A 48 6.36 9.42 2.82
N ALA A 49 6.33 8.10 2.69
CA ALA A 49 7.55 7.30 2.61
C ALA A 49 7.98 6.99 1.18
N VAL A 50 7.18 7.38 0.19
CA VAL A 50 7.47 7.06 -1.21
C VAL A 50 7.48 8.32 -2.05
N SER A 51 8.26 8.30 -3.12
CA SER A 51 8.34 9.39 -4.07
C SER A 51 7.52 9.04 -5.30
N LEU A 52 6.55 9.89 -5.63
CA LEU A 52 5.64 9.70 -6.75
C LEU A 52 5.65 10.96 -7.62
N PRO A 53 5.20 10.84 -8.88
CA PRO A 53 5.05 12.02 -9.73
C PRO A 53 4.19 13.09 -9.05
N THR A 54 4.56 14.34 -9.24
CA THR A 54 3.96 15.47 -8.52
C THR A 54 2.44 15.52 -8.64
N GLU A 55 1.92 15.31 -9.83
CA GLU A 55 0.48 15.40 -10.05
C GLU A 55 -0.28 14.26 -9.39
N LEU A 56 0.29 13.05 -9.44
CA LEU A 56 -0.30 11.89 -8.76
C LEU A 56 -0.25 12.09 -7.25
N ARG A 57 0.87 12.56 -6.73
CA ARG A 57 1.01 12.83 -5.30
C ARG A 57 -0.03 13.83 -4.83
N ALA A 58 -0.24 14.91 -5.60
CA ALA A 58 -1.23 15.92 -5.26
C ALA A 58 -2.65 15.33 -5.22
N TYR A 59 -2.96 14.44 -6.17
CA TYR A 59 -4.25 13.77 -6.17
C TYR A 59 -4.44 12.90 -4.93
N LEU A 60 -3.42 12.11 -4.58
CA LEU A 60 -3.51 11.23 -3.41
C LEU A 60 -3.62 12.03 -2.11
N ASP A 61 -2.87 13.13 -2.00
CA ASP A 61 -2.98 14.02 -0.84
C ASP A 61 -4.40 14.57 -0.71
N ALA A 62 -5.01 14.98 -1.81
CA ALA A 62 -6.37 15.48 -1.82
C ALA A 62 -7.36 14.41 -1.35
N CYS A 63 -7.22 13.18 -1.84
CA CYS A 63 -8.06 12.07 -1.39
C CYS A 63 -7.97 11.86 0.11
N LEU A 64 -6.75 11.86 0.65
CA LEU A 64 -6.54 11.63 2.08
C LEU A 64 -7.03 12.79 2.93
N ALA A 65 -7.05 13.99 2.38
CA ALA A 65 -7.58 15.18 3.06
C ALA A 65 -9.10 15.30 2.96
N GLY A 66 -9.76 14.40 2.23
CA GLY A 66 -11.20 14.48 1.99
C GLY A 66 -11.60 15.57 1.03
N VAL A 67 -10.67 16.05 0.23
CA VAL A 67 -10.92 17.09 -0.78
C VAL A 67 -11.25 16.42 -2.10
N GLY A 68 -12.33 16.86 -2.75
CA GLY A 68 -12.71 16.32 -4.05
C GLY A 68 -11.61 16.59 -5.08
N ALA A 69 -11.23 15.54 -5.80
CA ALA A 69 -10.23 15.63 -6.85
C ALA A 69 -10.56 14.62 -7.94
N GLU A 70 -10.22 14.95 -9.18
CA GLU A 70 -10.47 14.06 -10.30
C GLU A 70 -9.22 13.27 -10.62
N PRO A 71 -9.31 11.93 -10.65
CA PRO A 71 -8.17 11.11 -11.06
C PRO A 71 -8.03 11.13 -12.57
N ARG A 72 -6.82 10.93 -13.04
CA ARG A 72 -6.61 10.63 -14.45
C ARG A 72 -7.00 9.17 -14.70
N PRO A 73 -7.76 8.88 -15.78
CA PRO A 73 -8.19 7.49 -16.05
C PRO A 73 -7.03 6.53 -16.17
N GLU A 74 -5.90 6.96 -16.69
CA GLU A 74 -4.73 6.09 -16.89
C GLU A 74 -4.10 5.62 -15.57
N TRP A 75 -4.39 6.28 -14.46
CA TRP A 75 -3.88 5.82 -13.16
C TRP A 75 -4.60 4.59 -12.66
N GLY A 76 -5.82 4.33 -13.13
CA GLY A 76 -6.58 3.17 -12.70
C GLY A 76 -6.95 3.19 -11.22
N VAL A 77 -7.31 4.37 -10.71
CA VAL A 77 -7.57 4.55 -9.27
C VAL A 77 -8.78 3.73 -8.83
N ARG A 78 -8.64 3.05 -7.72
CA ARG A 78 -9.72 2.35 -7.00
C ARG A 78 -9.74 2.86 -5.57
N PHE A 79 -10.84 2.60 -4.86
CA PHE A 79 -10.94 2.96 -3.45
C PHE A 79 -11.13 1.69 -2.65
N VAL A 80 -10.31 1.53 -1.62
CA VAL A 80 -10.29 0.33 -0.79
C VAL A 80 -10.84 0.69 0.59
N PRO A 81 -11.94 0.05 1.02
CA PRO A 81 -12.45 0.28 2.38
C PRO A 81 -11.43 -0.19 3.42
N CYS A 82 -11.22 0.64 4.42
CA CYS A 82 -10.32 0.34 5.50
C CYS A 82 -10.96 0.74 6.82
N GLN A 83 -10.88 -0.13 7.82
CA GLN A 83 -11.37 0.19 9.14
C GLN A 83 -10.20 0.55 10.03
N THR A 84 -10.30 1.70 10.68
CA THR A 84 -9.31 2.19 11.63
C THR A 84 -9.99 2.42 12.98
N VAL A 85 -9.20 2.76 13.99
CA VAL A 85 -9.77 3.15 15.30
C VAL A 85 -10.67 4.36 15.21
N ALA A 86 -10.46 5.21 14.22
CA ALA A 86 -11.29 6.39 14.00
C ALA A 86 -12.56 6.10 13.20
N GLY A 87 -12.75 4.86 12.72
CA GLY A 87 -13.91 4.45 11.94
C GLY A 87 -13.55 3.93 10.56
N HIS A 88 -14.53 3.92 9.68
CA HIS A 88 -14.34 3.47 8.31
C HIS A 88 -13.80 4.59 7.43
N CYS A 89 -12.92 4.23 6.50
CA CYS A 89 -12.42 5.16 5.49
C CYS A 89 -12.25 4.44 4.16
N LEU A 90 -12.12 5.22 3.10
CA LEU A 90 -11.77 4.72 1.77
C LEU A 90 -10.38 5.22 1.44
N LEU A 91 -9.48 4.30 1.12
CA LEU A 91 -8.12 4.65 0.75
C LEU A 91 -7.96 4.62 -0.77
N PRO A 92 -7.32 5.62 -1.36
CA PRO A 92 -7.02 5.57 -2.79
C PRO A 92 -5.97 4.50 -3.07
N ALA A 93 -6.20 3.74 -4.14
CA ALA A 93 -5.31 2.64 -4.50
C ALA A 93 -5.01 2.65 -5.99
N LEU A 94 -3.84 2.17 -6.34
CA LEU A 94 -3.37 2.10 -7.71
C LEU A 94 -2.95 0.67 -8.04
N PRO A 95 -3.13 0.24 -9.30
CA PRO A 95 -2.59 -1.04 -9.74
C PRO A 95 -1.09 -1.08 -9.53
N ALA A 96 -0.57 -2.20 -9.07
CA ALA A 96 0.82 -2.31 -8.69
C ALA A 96 1.35 -3.73 -8.82
N ALA A 97 2.65 -3.87 -8.67
CA ALA A 97 3.32 -5.15 -8.50
C ALA A 97 4.35 -5.01 -7.40
N LEU A 98 4.60 -6.09 -6.71
CA LEU A 98 5.55 -6.11 -5.59
C LEU A 98 6.61 -7.18 -5.85
N GLY A 99 7.87 -6.80 -5.74
CA GLY A 99 8.98 -7.71 -5.96
C GLY A 99 9.91 -7.78 -4.78
N SER A 100 10.44 -8.97 -4.51
CA SER A 100 11.43 -9.19 -3.46
C SER A 100 12.11 -10.53 -3.69
N ASN A 101 13.42 -10.58 -3.46
CA ASN A 101 14.18 -11.83 -3.52
C ASN A 101 14.05 -12.58 -4.86
N GLY A 102 14.01 -11.84 -5.96
CA GLY A 102 13.85 -12.43 -7.29
C GLY A 102 12.44 -12.93 -7.60
N ARG A 103 11.51 -12.75 -6.69
CA ARG A 103 10.09 -13.10 -6.88
C ARG A 103 9.28 -11.85 -7.12
N LYS A 104 8.19 -11.99 -7.87
CA LYS A 104 7.32 -10.87 -8.18
C LYS A 104 5.87 -11.30 -8.12
N GLN A 105 5.05 -10.48 -7.49
CA GLN A 105 3.61 -10.63 -7.48
C GLN A 105 3.00 -9.48 -8.26
N ASP A 106 2.40 -9.80 -9.41
CA ASP A 106 1.68 -8.84 -10.22
C ASP A 106 0.21 -8.81 -9.82
N GLY A 107 -0.53 -7.85 -10.37
CA GLY A 107 -1.98 -7.82 -10.24
C GLY A 107 -2.45 -7.54 -8.83
N ILE A 108 -1.73 -6.73 -8.10
CA ILE A 108 -2.14 -6.25 -6.79
C ILE A 108 -2.47 -4.76 -6.86
N TYR A 109 -2.91 -4.21 -5.75
CA TYR A 109 -3.15 -2.78 -5.60
C TYR A 109 -2.29 -2.25 -4.45
N ALA A 110 -1.76 -1.05 -4.62
CA ALA A 110 -1.13 -0.32 -3.55
C ALA A 110 -2.11 0.74 -3.06
N ALA A 111 -2.59 0.61 -1.83
CA ALA A 111 -3.44 1.61 -1.21
C ALA A 111 -2.56 2.53 -0.37
N PHE A 112 -2.84 3.82 -0.42
CA PHE A 112 -2.00 4.82 0.24
C PHE A 112 -2.70 5.38 1.47
N CYS A 113 -1.92 5.56 2.52
CA CYS A 113 -2.42 6.11 3.78
C CYS A 113 -1.47 7.17 4.31
N ASP A 114 -1.97 7.95 5.26
CA ASP A 114 -1.21 9.03 5.89
C ASP A 114 -0.91 8.74 7.37
N MET A 115 -0.89 7.47 7.76
CA MET A 115 -0.59 7.10 9.12
C MET A 115 0.80 7.58 9.54
N PRO A 116 0.96 7.98 10.81
CA PRO A 116 2.28 8.35 11.30
C PRO A 116 3.22 7.14 11.28
N PRO A 117 4.54 7.39 11.25
CA PRO A 117 5.51 6.30 11.27
C PRO A 117 5.31 5.39 12.47
N PRO A 118 5.16 4.08 12.25
CA PRO A 118 5.02 3.14 13.36
C PRO A 118 6.38 2.85 14.01
N PRO A 119 6.37 2.29 15.21
CA PRO A 119 7.59 1.74 15.75
C PRO A 119 8.18 0.70 14.79
N GLY A 120 9.47 0.76 14.53
CA GLY A 120 10.13 -0.12 13.58
C GLY A 120 10.23 0.46 12.17
N GLY A 121 9.53 1.54 11.87
CA GLY A 121 9.76 2.34 10.66
C GLY A 121 9.39 1.69 9.35
N TRP A 122 8.46 0.72 9.32
CA TRP A 122 8.04 0.14 8.04
C TRP A 122 7.33 1.20 7.17
N THR A 123 7.45 1.03 5.86
CA THR A 123 6.79 1.90 4.89
C THR A 123 5.58 1.26 4.24
N ALA A 124 5.43 -0.06 4.38
CA ALA A 124 4.31 -0.78 3.81
C ALA A 124 3.93 -2.00 4.66
N LEU A 125 2.63 -2.33 4.65
CA LEU A 125 2.10 -3.54 5.28
C LEU A 125 1.63 -4.51 4.21
N VAL A 126 1.94 -5.78 4.41
CA VAL A 126 1.45 -6.86 3.55
C VAL A 126 0.79 -7.94 4.40
N SER A 127 -0.12 -8.69 3.77
CA SER A 127 -0.73 -9.86 4.40
C SER A 127 0.26 -11.03 4.45
N ALA A 128 -0.09 -12.04 5.25
CA ALA A 128 0.70 -13.26 5.30
C ALA A 128 0.75 -13.97 3.93
N GLU A 129 -0.35 -13.94 3.18
CA GLU A 129 -0.39 -14.55 1.85
C GLU A 129 0.58 -13.86 0.90
N THR A 130 0.57 -12.54 0.89
CA THR A 130 1.50 -11.77 0.04
C THR A 130 2.95 -12.03 0.46
N ALA A 131 3.23 -12.05 1.75
CA ALA A 131 4.57 -12.34 2.24
C ALA A 131 5.04 -13.73 1.79
N ALA A 132 4.17 -14.74 1.88
CA ALA A 132 4.50 -16.10 1.46
C ALA A 132 4.83 -16.17 -0.03
N LEU A 133 4.07 -15.46 -0.87
CA LEU A 133 4.33 -15.44 -2.31
C LEU A 133 5.68 -14.81 -2.65
N LEU A 134 6.18 -13.92 -1.79
CA LEU A 134 7.49 -13.30 -1.96
C LEU A 134 8.61 -14.07 -1.26
N GLY A 135 8.31 -15.22 -0.68
CA GLY A 135 9.32 -16.07 -0.03
C GLY A 135 9.71 -15.59 1.35
N LYS A 136 8.84 -14.86 2.00
CA LYS A 136 9.12 -14.30 3.32
C LYS A 136 8.51 -15.09 4.46
#